data_7a0dec24a88744c13e942fdf921ec484
#
_entry.id   7a0dec24a88744c13e942fdf921ec484
#
_cell.length_a   1.000
_cell.length_b   1.000
_cell.length_c   1.000
_cell.angle_alpha   90.00
_cell.angle_beta   90.00
_cell.angle_gamma   90.00
#
_symmetry.space_group_name_H-M   'P 1'
#
loop_
_entity.id
_entity.type
_entity.pdbx_description
1 polymer ?
#
loop_
_entity_poly.entity_id
_entity_poly.type
_entity_poly.pdbx_seq_one_letter_code
_entity_poly.pdbx_strand_id
1 'polypeptide(L)'
;MNLTKQLLGAALLLAGLTLSPSLLAEGTQSTGSYAVSVTKTVKLDYLIHLPEGYKETSTKKWPLILFLHGSGERGTNVQKVAVHGPPKVAPTMKDLPFIVISPQCASGENWNDESLLGLLEEVSSKFSVDPDRVYLTGLSMGGYGTWSLMATAPERFAAAAPICGGGNPLRMRLRSPEKLAALKALPVWAFHGAKDTTVPLKQSEEMVEALQKIGATDVKLTVYPEAQHDSWTQTYANPEFYKWLLSHSRKKASQ
;
A
#
# COMPACT_ATOMS: atom_id res chain seq x y z
N MET A 1 -31.05 -55.86 5.07
CA MET A 1 -30.45 -55.28 3.86
C MET A 1 -29.40 -54.29 4.32
N ASN A 2 -28.13 -54.75 4.31
CA ASN A 2 -26.98 -54.01 4.78
C ASN A 2 -26.42 -53.12 3.68
N LEU A 3 -26.32 -51.83 3.92
CA LEU A 3 -25.50 -50.92 3.09
C LEU A 3 -24.22 -50.57 3.85
N THR A 4 -23.15 -51.20 3.43
CA THR A 4 -21.77 -50.93 3.84
C THR A 4 -21.30 -49.61 3.20
N LYS A 5 -20.97 -48.62 4.00
CA LYS A 5 -20.26 -47.42 3.56
C LYS A 5 -18.77 -47.73 3.49
N GLN A 6 -18.20 -47.75 2.31
CA GLN A 6 -16.75 -47.74 2.12
C GLN A 6 -16.21 -46.30 2.28
N LEU A 7 -15.37 -46.14 3.28
CA LEU A 7 -14.51 -44.97 3.45
C LEU A 7 -13.20 -45.25 2.67
N LEU A 8 -12.99 -44.54 1.56
CA LEU A 8 -11.67 -44.46 0.93
C LEU A 8 -10.80 -43.52 1.74
N GLY A 9 -9.90 -44.07 2.52
CA GLY A 9 -8.81 -43.35 3.14
C GLY A 9 -7.67 -43.15 2.14
N ALA A 10 -7.42 -41.93 1.72
CA ALA A 10 -6.21 -41.60 0.98
C ALA A 10 -5.03 -41.57 1.95
N ALA A 11 -4.19 -42.59 1.93
CA ALA A 11 -2.93 -42.60 2.66
C ALA A 11 -1.92 -41.71 1.92
N LEU A 12 -1.62 -40.52 2.49
CA LEU A 12 -0.44 -39.74 2.10
C LEU A 12 0.81 -40.48 2.58
N LEU A 13 1.54 -41.07 1.65
CA LEU A 13 2.91 -41.54 1.89
C LEU A 13 3.83 -40.31 2.04
N LEU A 14 4.09 -39.88 3.26
CA LEU A 14 5.22 -39.02 3.59
C LEU A 14 6.49 -39.88 3.48
N ALA A 15 7.18 -39.79 2.33
CA ALA A 15 8.56 -40.26 2.24
C ALA A 15 9.46 -39.25 3.01
N GLY A 16 9.52 -39.42 4.31
CA GLY A 16 10.50 -38.77 5.14
C GLY A 16 11.87 -39.38 4.86
N LEU A 17 12.74 -38.71 4.13
CA LEU A 17 14.16 -38.98 4.16
C LEU A 17 14.65 -38.63 5.57
N THR A 18 14.68 -39.60 6.45
CA THR A 18 15.41 -39.49 7.72
C THR A 18 16.90 -39.57 7.39
N LEU A 19 17.55 -38.42 7.26
CA LEU A 19 19.01 -38.35 7.36
C LEU A 19 19.39 -38.78 8.78
N SER A 20 19.94 -39.96 8.87
CA SER A 20 20.47 -40.48 10.15
C SER A 20 21.51 -39.49 10.69
N PRO A 21 21.44 -39.06 11.96
CA PRO A 21 22.37 -38.08 12.51
C PRO A 21 23.82 -38.60 12.63
N SER A 22 24.07 -39.87 12.34
CA SER A 22 25.37 -40.50 12.46
C SER A 22 26.37 -40.24 11.33
N LEU A 23 26.01 -39.42 10.32
CA LEU A 23 26.88 -39.12 9.16
C LEU A 23 27.56 -37.75 9.20
N LEU A 24 27.30 -36.95 10.22
CA LEU A 24 27.99 -35.67 10.38
C LEU A 24 29.16 -35.85 11.35
N ALA A 25 30.39 -35.79 10.86
CA ALA A 25 31.59 -35.75 11.68
C ALA A 25 31.57 -34.46 12.52
N GLU A 26 31.99 -34.57 13.82
CA GLU A 26 32.10 -33.40 14.70
C GLU A 26 33.00 -32.33 14.05
N GLY A 27 32.52 -31.06 14.03
CA GLY A 27 33.29 -29.94 13.52
C GLY A 27 33.18 -29.70 12.02
N THR A 28 32.35 -30.46 11.25
CA THR A 28 32.14 -30.22 9.83
C THR A 28 30.87 -29.36 9.60
N GLN A 29 31.00 -28.38 8.71
CA GLN A 29 29.87 -27.58 8.24
C GLN A 29 29.23 -28.29 7.05
N SER A 30 27.90 -28.47 7.09
CA SER A 30 27.12 -29.04 5.98
C SER A 30 26.04 -28.07 5.52
N THR A 31 25.58 -28.23 4.27
CA THR A 31 24.48 -27.46 3.71
C THR A 31 23.19 -28.26 3.87
N GLY A 32 22.10 -27.56 4.19
CA GLY A 32 20.74 -28.08 4.21
C GLY A 32 19.80 -27.18 3.43
N SER A 33 18.66 -27.71 2.98
CA SER A 33 17.57 -26.95 2.40
C SER A 33 16.27 -27.23 3.13
N TYR A 34 15.46 -26.20 3.29
CA TYR A 34 14.10 -26.30 3.85
C TYR A 34 13.13 -25.63 2.89
N ALA A 35 12.03 -26.31 2.60
CA ALA A 35 10.94 -25.74 1.80
C ALA A 35 9.61 -26.05 2.48
N VAL A 36 8.77 -25.03 2.64
CA VAL A 36 7.41 -25.17 3.14
C VAL A 36 6.48 -24.33 2.28
N SER A 37 5.31 -24.87 1.98
CA SER A 37 4.23 -24.14 1.34
C SER A 37 3.28 -23.59 2.41
N VAL A 38 3.08 -22.28 2.44
CA VAL A 38 2.17 -21.62 3.39
C VAL A 38 1.06 -20.96 2.60
N THR A 39 -0.20 -21.37 2.86
CA THR A 39 -1.39 -20.72 2.30
C THR A 39 -1.98 -19.80 3.36
N LYS A 40 -2.12 -18.52 3.02
CA LYS A 40 -2.74 -17.49 3.87
C LYS A 40 -3.97 -16.93 3.16
N THR A 41 -5.13 -17.00 3.81
CA THR A 41 -6.31 -16.26 3.38
C THR A 41 -6.24 -14.85 3.96
N VAL A 42 -6.32 -13.84 3.11
CA VAL A 42 -6.39 -12.43 3.50
C VAL A 42 -7.80 -11.93 3.22
N LYS A 43 -8.42 -11.30 4.22
CA LYS A 43 -9.69 -10.60 4.09
C LYS A 43 -9.49 -9.15 4.49
N LEU A 44 -9.86 -8.23 3.59
CA LEU A 44 -9.92 -6.80 3.85
C LEU A 44 -11.30 -6.30 3.46
N ASP A 45 -12.04 -5.76 4.42
CA ASP A 45 -13.24 -4.98 4.13
C ASP A 45 -12.79 -3.57 3.67
N TYR A 46 -13.47 -2.97 2.71
CA TYR A 46 -13.11 -1.65 2.20
C TYR A 46 -14.33 -0.82 1.80
N LEU A 47 -14.21 0.50 1.89
CA LEU A 47 -15.13 1.41 1.24
C LEU A 47 -14.67 1.69 -0.19
N ILE A 48 -15.63 1.81 -1.09
CA ILE A 48 -15.42 2.28 -2.45
C ILE A 48 -16.25 3.54 -2.71
N HIS A 49 -15.63 4.55 -3.29
CA HIS A 49 -16.30 5.66 -3.94
C HIS A 49 -16.08 5.57 -5.44
N LEU A 50 -17.16 5.64 -6.21
CA LEU A 50 -17.12 5.70 -7.67
C LEU A 50 -17.40 7.13 -8.11
N PRO A 51 -16.63 7.67 -9.08
CA PRO A 51 -16.80 9.05 -9.54
C PRO A 51 -18.11 9.25 -10.28
N GLU A 52 -18.59 10.48 -10.33
CA GLU A 52 -19.77 10.83 -11.11
C GLU A 52 -19.61 10.41 -12.58
N GLY A 53 -20.65 9.82 -13.14
CA GLY A 53 -20.64 9.28 -14.50
C GLY A 53 -19.90 7.94 -14.66
N TYR A 54 -19.49 7.28 -13.58
CA TYR A 54 -18.97 5.91 -13.65
C TYR A 54 -20.06 4.96 -14.17
N LYS A 55 -19.70 4.12 -15.15
CA LYS A 55 -20.57 3.05 -15.68
C LYS A 55 -19.73 1.80 -15.88
N GLU A 56 -20.16 0.67 -15.35
CA GLU A 56 -19.46 -0.63 -15.47
C GLU A 56 -19.28 -1.06 -16.93
N THR A 57 -20.26 -0.74 -17.79
CA THR A 57 -20.25 -1.08 -19.21
C THR A 57 -19.44 -0.11 -20.08
N SER A 58 -18.87 0.95 -19.50
CA SER A 58 -18.10 1.94 -20.22
C SER A 58 -16.67 1.46 -20.50
N THR A 59 -16.14 1.82 -21.66
CA THR A 59 -14.72 1.64 -21.99
C THR A 59 -13.81 2.66 -21.33
N LYS A 60 -14.39 3.73 -20.75
CA LYS A 60 -13.64 4.77 -20.03
C LYS A 60 -12.94 4.17 -18.82
N LYS A 61 -11.64 4.42 -18.71
CA LYS A 61 -10.82 4.07 -17.55
C LYS A 61 -10.68 5.27 -16.62
N TRP A 62 -10.72 5.00 -15.32
CA TRP A 62 -10.72 6.01 -14.28
C TRP A 62 -9.46 5.93 -13.41
N PRO A 63 -8.88 7.06 -13.00
CA PRO A 63 -7.80 7.07 -12.04
C PRO A 63 -8.28 6.52 -10.69
N LEU A 64 -7.38 5.85 -9.97
CA LEU A 64 -7.66 5.24 -8.68
C LEU A 64 -6.79 5.84 -7.58
N ILE A 65 -7.39 6.14 -6.43
CA ILE A 65 -6.68 6.43 -5.18
C ILE A 65 -6.84 5.23 -4.25
N LEU A 66 -5.73 4.62 -3.84
CA LEU A 66 -5.67 3.71 -2.70
C LEU A 66 -5.32 4.55 -1.46
N PHE A 67 -6.26 4.60 -0.51
CA PHE A 67 -6.13 5.38 0.71
C PHE A 67 -5.93 4.48 1.92
N LEU A 68 -4.91 4.75 2.72
CA LEU A 68 -4.58 4.04 3.94
C LEU A 68 -4.86 4.93 5.16
N HIS A 69 -5.82 4.50 5.98
CA HIS A 69 -6.22 5.23 7.21
C HIS A 69 -5.18 5.13 8.33
N GLY A 70 -5.36 5.92 9.37
CA GLY A 70 -4.54 5.92 10.58
C GLY A 70 -4.92 4.80 11.57
N SER A 71 -4.24 4.75 12.70
CA SER A 71 -4.48 3.71 13.72
C SER A 71 -5.86 3.79 14.38
N GLY A 72 -6.49 4.96 14.38
CA GLY A 72 -7.81 5.20 15.01
C GLY A 72 -8.97 4.53 14.29
N GLU A 73 -8.86 4.30 12.99
CA GLU A 73 -9.90 3.74 12.14
C GLU A 73 -9.83 2.22 12.01
N ARG A 74 -8.86 1.56 12.69
CA ARG A 74 -8.76 0.09 12.76
C ARG A 74 -10.03 -0.54 13.34
N GLY A 75 -10.33 -1.76 12.93
CA GLY A 75 -11.43 -2.54 13.50
C GLY A 75 -12.21 -3.37 12.50
N THR A 76 -13.51 -3.52 12.77
CA THR A 76 -14.45 -4.34 11.97
C THR A 76 -15.62 -3.52 11.42
N ASN A 77 -15.65 -2.21 11.68
CA ASN A 77 -16.65 -1.31 11.13
C ASN A 77 -16.00 -0.45 10.05
N VAL A 78 -16.13 -0.86 8.80
CA VAL A 78 -15.51 -0.22 7.65
C VAL A 78 -15.95 1.23 7.45
N GLN A 79 -17.11 1.65 7.97
CA GLN A 79 -17.56 3.05 7.89
C GLN A 79 -16.63 4.01 8.63
N LYS A 80 -15.85 3.53 9.60
CA LYS A 80 -14.87 4.36 10.31
C LYS A 80 -13.79 4.93 9.39
N VAL A 81 -13.46 4.26 8.28
CA VAL A 81 -12.41 4.75 7.37
C VAL A 81 -12.79 6.05 6.65
N ALA A 82 -14.09 6.43 6.66
CA ALA A 82 -14.59 7.68 6.09
C ALA A 82 -14.49 8.89 7.05
N VAL A 83 -13.91 8.73 8.24
CA VAL A 83 -13.75 9.85 9.19
C VAL A 83 -12.71 10.86 8.69
N HIS A 84 -11.72 10.41 7.94
CA HIS A 84 -10.64 11.23 7.39
C HIS A 84 -10.36 10.90 5.91
N GLY A 85 -9.56 11.75 5.27
CA GLY A 85 -8.96 11.47 3.97
C GLY A 85 -9.91 11.52 2.77
N PRO A 86 -9.47 10.97 1.64
CA PRO A 86 -10.27 10.93 0.41
C PRO A 86 -11.67 10.33 0.58
N PRO A 87 -11.92 9.25 1.35
CA PRO A 87 -13.28 8.73 1.50
C PRO A 87 -14.23 9.69 2.23
N LYS A 88 -13.71 10.61 3.08
CA LYS A 88 -14.50 11.67 3.71
C LYS A 88 -14.88 12.76 2.72
N VAL A 89 -13.94 13.19 1.89
CA VAL A 89 -14.13 14.38 1.03
C VAL A 89 -14.74 14.04 -0.32
N ALA A 90 -14.50 12.86 -0.87
CA ALA A 90 -14.97 12.46 -2.19
C ALA A 90 -16.48 12.62 -2.40
N PRO A 91 -17.36 12.29 -1.43
CA PRO A 91 -18.81 12.48 -1.59
C PRO A 91 -19.24 13.95 -1.71
N THR A 92 -18.40 14.91 -1.27
CA THR A 92 -18.71 16.34 -1.23
C THR A 92 -17.96 17.15 -2.29
N MET A 93 -16.89 16.59 -2.85
CA MET A 93 -16.12 17.23 -3.93
C MET A 93 -16.75 16.89 -5.27
N LYS A 94 -17.49 17.85 -5.84
CA LYS A 94 -17.98 17.74 -7.21
C LYS A 94 -16.79 17.57 -8.16
N ASP A 95 -16.98 16.77 -9.19
CA ASP A 95 -16.00 16.54 -10.25
C ASP A 95 -14.69 15.85 -9.80
N LEU A 96 -14.68 15.16 -8.65
CA LEU A 96 -13.54 14.33 -8.26
C LEU A 96 -13.50 13.06 -9.13
N PRO A 97 -12.59 12.96 -10.13
CA PRO A 97 -12.67 11.93 -11.15
C PRO A 97 -11.99 10.62 -10.73
N PHE A 98 -11.99 10.29 -9.44
CA PHE A 98 -11.28 9.13 -8.93
C PHE A 98 -12.23 8.02 -8.45
N ILE A 99 -11.85 6.77 -8.75
CA ILE A 99 -12.24 5.65 -7.91
C ILE A 99 -11.41 5.76 -6.63
N VAL A 100 -12.07 5.77 -5.46
CA VAL A 100 -11.36 5.79 -4.17
C VAL A 100 -11.59 4.48 -3.45
N ILE A 101 -10.52 3.74 -3.16
CA ILE A 101 -10.55 2.50 -2.39
C ILE A 101 -9.89 2.74 -1.04
N SER A 102 -10.64 2.44 0.01
CA SER A 102 -10.25 2.69 1.39
C SER A 102 -10.44 1.42 2.21
N PRO A 103 -9.45 0.50 2.25
CA PRO A 103 -9.52 -0.70 3.08
C PRO A 103 -9.51 -0.36 4.56
N GLN A 104 -10.00 -1.29 5.39
CA GLN A 104 -9.88 -1.22 6.83
C GLN A 104 -8.87 -2.24 7.35
N CYS A 105 -7.88 -1.75 8.10
CA CYS A 105 -6.94 -2.58 8.84
C CYS A 105 -7.63 -3.12 10.11
N ALA A 106 -7.39 -4.37 10.45
CA ALA A 106 -7.95 -4.99 11.66
C ALA A 106 -7.38 -4.37 12.95
N SER A 107 -8.10 -4.52 14.05
CA SER A 107 -7.64 -4.07 15.37
C SER A 107 -6.31 -4.76 15.74
N GLY A 108 -5.35 -3.98 16.22
CA GLY A 108 -4.01 -4.48 16.61
C GLY A 108 -3.05 -4.71 15.46
N GLU A 109 -3.52 -4.70 14.20
CA GLU A 109 -2.69 -4.93 13.01
C GLU A 109 -2.13 -3.62 12.44
N ASN A 110 -1.15 -3.79 11.57
CA ASN A 110 -0.60 -2.73 10.73
C ASN A 110 -0.80 -3.06 9.24
N TRP A 111 -0.59 -2.08 8.37
CA TRP A 111 -0.68 -2.29 6.93
C TRP A 111 0.32 -3.33 6.45
N ASN A 112 -0.18 -4.29 5.69
CA ASN A 112 0.61 -5.35 5.08
C ASN A 112 0.66 -5.16 3.56
N ASP A 113 1.86 -5.02 3.02
CA ASP A 113 2.08 -4.69 1.60
C ASP A 113 1.46 -5.75 0.66
N GLU A 114 1.60 -7.06 0.98
CA GLU A 114 1.08 -8.15 0.14
C GLU A 114 -0.46 -8.13 0.09
N SER A 115 -1.09 -7.88 1.24
CA SER A 115 -2.55 -7.77 1.34
C SER A 115 -3.08 -6.58 0.53
N LEU A 116 -2.39 -5.46 0.56
CA LEU A 116 -2.76 -4.25 -0.20
C LEU A 116 -2.54 -4.44 -1.71
N LEU A 117 -1.49 -5.14 -2.12
CA LEU A 117 -1.26 -5.47 -3.52
C LEU A 117 -2.33 -6.44 -4.05
N GLY A 118 -2.70 -7.45 -3.26
CA GLY A 118 -3.80 -8.36 -3.61
C GLY A 118 -5.14 -7.63 -3.75
N LEU A 119 -5.45 -6.69 -2.84
CA LEU A 119 -6.64 -5.85 -2.97
C LEU A 119 -6.60 -4.98 -4.24
N LEU A 120 -5.45 -4.39 -4.55
CA LEU A 120 -5.29 -3.56 -5.75
C LEU A 120 -5.50 -4.37 -7.03
N GLU A 121 -5.02 -5.62 -7.10
CA GLU A 121 -5.28 -6.55 -8.21
C GLU A 121 -6.78 -6.83 -8.35
N GLU A 122 -7.43 -7.20 -7.24
CA GLU A 122 -8.86 -7.51 -7.22
C GLU A 122 -9.71 -6.32 -7.69
N VAL A 123 -9.44 -5.12 -7.15
CA VAL A 123 -10.14 -3.90 -7.53
C VAL A 123 -9.91 -3.56 -8.99
N SER A 124 -8.66 -3.67 -9.48
CA SER A 124 -8.33 -3.39 -10.87
C SER A 124 -9.00 -4.36 -11.85
N SER A 125 -9.30 -5.58 -11.42
CA SER A 125 -10.04 -6.56 -12.22
C SER A 125 -11.54 -6.33 -12.24
N LYS A 126 -12.11 -5.78 -11.16
CA LYS A 126 -13.56 -5.57 -10.99
C LYS A 126 -14.05 -4.23 -11.51
N PHE A 127 -13.21 -3.20 -11.47
CA PHE A 127 -13.60 -1.84 -11.83
C PHE A 127 -12.80 -1.32 -13.02
N SER A 128 -13.36 -0.33 -13.72
CA SER A 128 -12.72 0.29 -14.89
C SER A 128 -11.57 1.21 -14.49
N VAL A 129 -10.54 0.67 -13.83
CA VAL A 129 -9.34 1.38 -13.38
C VAL A 129 -8.41 1.66 -14.56
N ASP A 130 -7.83 2.87 -14.60
CA ASP A 130 -6.69 3.19 -15.45
C ASP A 130 -5.40 2.72 -14.78
N PRO A 131 -4.75 1.68 -15.30
CA PRO A 131 -3.56 1.11 -14.66
C PRO A 131 -2.37 2.08 -14.61
N ASP A 132 -2.37 3.12 -15.46
CA ASP A 132 -1.30 4.12 -15.49
C ASP A 132 -1.57 5.31 -14.56
N ARG A 133 -2.76 5.39 -13.94
CA ARG A 133 -3.16 6.45 -13.01
C ARG A 133 -3.65 5.87 -11.68
N VAL A 134 -2.80 5.07 -11.04
CA VAL A 134 -3.03 4.53 -9.70
C VAL A 134 -2.17 5.32 -8.71
N TYR A 135 -2.80 5.90 -7.71
CA TYR A 135 -2.17 6.75 -6.72
C TYR A 135 -2.29 6.14 -5.33
N LEU A 136 -1.27 6.38 -4.51
CA LEU A 136 -1.19 5.86 -3.16
C LEU A 136 -1.08 7.03 -2.17
N THR A 137 -1.94 7.05 -1.14
CA THR A 137 -1.84 8.02 -0.05
C THR A 137 -2.32 7.42 1.26
N GLY A 138 -1.90 8.00 2.37
CA GLY A 138 -2.34 7.57 3.69
C GLY A 138 -1.81 8.50 4.77
N LEU A 139 -2.45 8.46 5.94
CA LEU A 139 -2.15 9.32 7.07
C LEU A 139 -1.65 8.53 8.28
N SER A 140 -0.71 9.08 9.05
CA SER A 140 -0.20 8.48 10.29
C SER A 140 0.26 7.03 10.06
N MET A 141 -0.35 6.03 10.67
CA MET A 141 -0.11 4.61 10.37
C MET A 141 -0.24 4.32 8.85
N GLY A 142 -1.21 4.94 8.17
CA GLY A 142 -1.35 4.87 6.71
C GLY A 142 -0.24 5.60 5.95
N GLY A 143 0.34 6.65 6.54
CA GLY A 143 1.54 7.30 6.04
C GLY A 143 2.75 6.35 6.05
N TYR A 144 2.93 5.59 7.13
CA TYR A 144 3.93 4.51 7.18
C TYR A 144 3.63 3.41 6.16
N GLY A 145 2.35 3.01 6.02
CA GLY A 145 1.92 2.07 4.99
C GLY A 145 2.22 2.56 3.58
N THR A 146 2.02 3.86 3.32
CA THR A 146 2.34 4.50 2.04
C THR A 146 3.84 4.41 1.74
N TRP A 147 4.71 4.78 2.68
CA TRP A 147 6.15 4.65 2.55
C TRP A 147 6.58 3.19 2.32
N SER A 148 5.97 2.23 3.04
CA SER A 148 6.27 0.81 2.89
C SER A 148 5.87 0.28 1.52
N LEU A 149 4.62 0.51 1.12
CA LEU A 149 4.05 -0.05 -0.10
C LEU A 149 4.70 0.52 -1.36
N MET A 150 4.97 1.85 -1.39
CA MET A 150 5.70 2.45 -2.52
C MET A 150 7.14 1.94 -2.63
N ALA A 151 7.79 1.59 -1.51
CA ALA A 151 9.11 0.97 -1.54
C ALA A 151 9.06 -0.49 -2.01
N THR A 152 7.97 -1.19 -1.78
CA THR A 152 7.78 -2.60 -2.17
C THR A 152 7.41 -2.76 -3.64
N ALA A 153 6.54 -1.90 -4.15
CA ALA A 153 6.01 -1.96 -5.51
C ALA A 153 5.89 -0.56 -6.15
N PRO A 154 7.01 0.18 -6.30
CA PRO A 154 6.99 1.54 -6.84
C PRO A 154 6.43 1.60 -8.26
N GLU A 155 6.62 0.54 -9.04
CA GLU A 155 6.14 0.40 -10.41
C GLU A 155 4.61 0.33 -10.55
N ARG A 156 3.89 0.19 -9.43
CA ARG A 156 2.42 0.11 -9.43
C ARG A 156 1.75 1.49 -9.39
N PHE A 157 2.48 2.53 -9.00
CA PHE A 157 1.91 3.83 -8.70
C PHE A 157 2.40 4.92 -9.65
N ALA A 158 1.49 5.82 -10.02
CA ALA A 158 1.78 7.02 -10.79
C ALA A 158 2.31 8.16 -9.90
N ALA A 159 1.87 8.20 -8.65
CA ALA A 159 2.38 9.10 -7.61
C ALA A 159 2.04 8.55 -6.22
N ALA A 160 2.79 8.98 -5.20
CA ALA A 160 2.54 8.63 -3.81
C ALA A 160 2.57 9.86 -2.90
N ALA A 161 1.65 9.91 -1.93
CA ALA A 161 1.53 11.04 -1.00
C ALA A 161 1.38 10.56 0.45
N PRO A 162 2.48 10.29 1.16
CA PRO A 162 2.46 9.95 2.58
C PRO A 162 2.25 11.20 3.43
N ILE A 163 1.36 11.12 4.45
CA ILE A 163 1.04 12.23 5.33
C ILE A 163 1.34 11.84 6.78
N CYS A 164 2.08 12.70 7.51
CA CYS A 164 2.48 12.57 8.92
C CYS A 164 2.90 11.13 9.29
N GLY A 165 3.68 10.51 8.44
CA GLY A 165 4.21 9.15 8.62
C GLY A 165 5.71 9.12 8.41
N GLY A 166 6.29 7.94 8.62
CA GLY A 166 7.70 7.67 8.39
C GLY A 166 7.89 6.28 7.80
N GLY A 167 9.11 5.81 7.82
CA GLY A 167 9.45 4.49 7.27
C GLY A 167 10.87 4.08 7.60
N ASN A 168 11.35 3.08 6.87
CA ASN A 168 12.73 2.63 6.98
C ASN A 168 13.53 3.12 5.75
N PRO A 169 14.44 4.11 5.91
CA PRO A 169 15.26 4.63 4.82
C PRO A 169 16.10 3.57 4.09
N LEU A 170 16.50 2.49 4.78
CA LEU A 170 17.24 1.39 4.16
C LEU A 170 16.39 0.64 3.13
N ARG A 171 15.09 0.55 3.34
CA ARG A 171 14.18 -0.06 2.34
C ARG A 171 14.14 0.69 1.02
N MET A 172 14.45 2.00 1.00
CA MET A 172 14.56 2.78 -0.23
C MET A 172 15.86 2.48 -0.99
N ARG A 173 16.92 2.09 -0.28
CA ARG A 173 18.26 1.89 -0.85
C ARG A 173 18.56 0.45 -1.24
N LEU A 174 18.06 -0.51 -0.46
CA LEU A 174 18.33 -1.94 -0.62
C LEU A 174 17.24 -2.61 -1.46
N ARG A 175 17.20 -2.29 -2.76
CA ARG A 175 16.25 -2.83 -3.74
C ARG A 175 16.98 -3.36 -4.97
N SER A 176 16.29 -4.20 -5.75
CA SER A 176 16.81 -4.59 -7.07
C SER A 176 16.95 -3.35 -7.97
N PRO A 177 17.85 -3.39 -8.98
CA PRO A 177 18.06 -2.27 -9.90
C PRO A 177 16.75 -1.76 -10.53
N GLU A 178 15.84 -2.65 -10.89
CA GLU A 178 14.55 -2.34 -11.54
C GLU A 178 13.65 -1.56 -10.57
N LYS A 179 13.53 -2.03 -9.31
CA LYS A 179 12.73 -1.33 -8.28
C LYS A 179 13.36 0.00 -7.89
N LEU A 180 14.68 0.07 -7.86
CA LEU A 180 15.39 1.32 -7.61
C LEU A 180 15.14 2.34 -8.73
N ALA A 181 15.15 1.91 -9.99
CA ALA A 181 14.82 2.77 -11.13
C ALA A 181 13.36 3.27 -11.04
N ALA A 182 12.40 2.38 -10.69
CA ALA A 182 11.02 2.75 -10.51
C ALA A 182 10.82 3.74 -9.34
N LEU A 183 11.51 3.54 -8.21
CA LEU A 183 11.49 4.47 -7.07
C LEU A 183 12.02 5.87 -7.43
N LYS A 184 13.11 5.94 -8.22
CA LYS A 184 13.67 7.22 -8.68
C LYS A 184 12.69 7.99 -9.58
N ALA A 185 11.89 7.26 -10.34
CA ALA A 185 10.93 7.84 -11.29
C ALA A 185 9.57 8.16 -10.64
N LEU A 186 9.29 7.66 -9.42
CA LEU A 186 8.01 7.85 -8.75
C LEU A 186 7.92 9.25 -8.16
N PRO A 187 6.95 10.10 -8.58
CA PRO A 187 6.66 11.36 -7.93
C PRO A 187 6.15 11.15 -6.50
N VAL A 188 6.73 11.88 -5.54
CA VAL A 188 6.34 11.80 -4.13
C VAL A 188 6.11 13.18 -3.56
N TRP A 189 4.96 13.40 -2.94
CA TRP A 189 4.66 14.62 -2.22
C TRP A 189 4.26 14.28 -0.78
N ALA A 190 5.22 14.40 0.12
CA ALA A 190 5.01 14.18 1.55
C ALA A 190 4.45 15.43 2.24
N PHE A 191 3.66 15.23 3.30
CA PHE A 191 3.09 16.31 4.11
C PHE A 191 3.27 16.02 5.59
N HIS A 192 3.55 17.07 6.38
CA HIS A 192 3.72 16.92 7.84
C HIS A 192 3.42 18.21 8.60
N GLY A 193 2.99 18.09 9.84
CA GLY A 193 2.86 19.22 10.76
C GLY A 193 4.17 19.50 11.48
N ALA A 194 4.59 20.78 11.54
CA ALA A 194 5.83 21.14 12.23
C ALA A 194 5.76 20.92 13.75
N LYS A 195 4.55 20.95 14.32
CA LYS A 195 4.29 20.78 15.75
C LYS A 195 3.79 19.37 16.10
N ASP A 196 4.00 18.38 15.21
CA ASP A 196 3.60 17.01 15.43
C ASP A 196 4.45 16.36 16.53
N THR A 197 3.81 16.04 17.66
CA THR A 197 4.41 15.36 18.82
C THR A 197 4.10 13.86 18.85
N THR A 198 3.22 13.38 17.99
CA THR A 198 2.86 11.95 17.86
C THR A 198 3.81 11.22 16.93
N VAL A 199 4.02 11.79 15.75
CA VAL A 199 5.03 11.35 14.77
C VAL A 199 5.91 12.55 14.48
N PRO A 200 7.17 12.58 14.96
CA PRO A 200 8.06 13.72 14.74
C PRO A 200 8.27 13.99 13.23
N LEU A 201 8.27 15.27 12.85
CA LEU A 201 8.52 15.73 11.47
C LEU A 201 9.74 15.06 10.83
N LYS A 202 10.77 14.82 11.63
CA LYS A 202 12.01 14.14 11.24
C LYS A 202 11.76 12.80 10.53
N GLN A 203 10.68 12.09 10.87
CA GLN A 203 10.32 10.84 10.20
C GLN A 203 10.03 11.01 8.69
N SER A 204 9.34 12.09 8.32
CA SER A 204 9.13 12.40 6.90
C SER A 204 10.39 12.96 6.23
N GLU A 205 11.15 13.80 6.94
CA GLU A 205 12.40 14.38 6.43
C GLU A 205 13.41 13.29 6.06
N GLU A 206 13.61 12.30 6.94
CA GLU A 206 14.52 11.17 6.69
C GLU A 206 14.12 10.34 5.47
N MET A 207 12.82 10.16 5.25
CA MET A 207 12.32 9.41 4.09
C MET A 207 12.48 10.18 2.78
N VAL A 208 12.20 11.49 2.80
CA VAL A 208 12.43 12.38 1.66
C VAL A 208 13.92 12.44 1.31
N GLU A 209 14.78 12.61 2.31
CA GLU A 209 16.25 12.59 2.14
C GLU A 209 16.72 11.24 1.56
N ALA A 210 16.14 10.12 2.01
CA ALA A 210 16.49 8.80 1.49
C ALA A 210 16.17 8.66 -0.01
N LEU A 211 15.02 9.19 -0.46
CA LEU A 211 14.66 9.21 -1.88
C LEU A 211 15.60 10.12 -2.69
N GLN A 212 15.92 11.31 -2.16
CA GLN A 212 16.87 12.22 -2.81
C GLN A 212 18.27 11.60 -2.94
N LYS A 213 18.73 10.90 -1.90
CA LYS A 213 20.03 10.19 -1.91
C LYS A 213 20.13 9.06 -2.93
N ILE A 214 19.02 8.43 -3.28
CA ILE A 214 19.01 7.44 -4.38
C ILE A 214 18.89 8.09 -5.76
N GLY A 215 18.70 9.42 -5.84
CA GLY A 215 18.59 10.17 -7.08
C GLY A 215 17.17 10.37 -7.60
N ALA A 216 16.15 10.28 -6.74
CA ALA A 216 14.79 10.69 -7.10
C ALA A 216 14.73 12.23 -7.19
N THR A 217 14.12 12.75 -8.28
CA THR A 217 14.11 14.18 -8.60
C THR A 217 12.75 14.86 -8.35
N ASP A 218 11.66 14.11 -8.39
CA ASP A 218 10.31 14.62 -8.13
C ASP A 218 9.84 14.23 -6.72
N VAL A 219 10.50 14.82 -5.71
CA VAL A 219 10.21 14.56 -4.30
C VAL A 219 10.03 15.89 -3.57
N LYS A 220 8.86 16.06 -2.95
CA LYS A 220 8.49 17.27 -2.21
C LYS A 220 8.10 16.94 -0.78
N LEU A 221 8.38 17.86 0.16
CA LEU A 221 7.84 17.86 1.51
C LEU A 221 7.18 19.22 1.77
N THR A 222 5.90 19.19 2.08
CA THR A 222 5.18 20.36 2.60
C THR A 222 5.09 20.23 4.12
N VAL A 223 5.65 21.20 4.82
CA VAL A 223 5.58 21.32 6.28
C VAL A 223 4.57 22.41 6.61
N TYR A 224 3.54 22.04 7.37
CA TYR A 224 2.55 22.99 7.88
C TYR A 224 3.01 23.57 9.23
N PRO A 225 3.37 24.85 9.31
CA PRO A 225 4.05 25.42 10.50
C PRO A 225 3.25 25.32 11.79
N GLU A 226 1.92 25.43 11.68
CA GLU A 226 1.03 25.44 12.85
C GLU A 226 0.35 24.09 13.12
N ALA A 227 0.43 23.14 12.17
CA ALA A 227 -0.22 21.85 12.32
C ALA A 227 0.52 20.95 13.31
N GLN A 228 -0.25 20.26 14.12
CA GLN A 228 0.19 19.12 14.91
C GLN A 228 0.08 17.84 14.08
N HIS A 229 -0.37 16.72 14.69
CA HIS A 229 -0.48 15.44 14.01
C HIS A 229 -1.50 15.43 12.87
N ASP A 230 -2.56 16.23 12.93
CA ASP A 230 -3.67 16.25 11.98
C ASP A 230 -3.41 17.02 10.67
N SER A 231 -2.18 17.06 10.20
CA SER A 231 -1.81 17.71 8.93
C SER A 231 -2.60 17.19 7.70
N TRP A 232 -3.20 16.00 7.79
CA TRP A 232 -4.05 15.42 6.74
C TRP A 232 -5.34 16.22 6.48
N THR A 233 -5.90 16.91 7.50
CA THR A 233 -7.16 17.64 7.35
C THR A 233 -7.03 18.71 6.27
N GLN A 234 -6.02 19.56 6.37
CA GLN A 234 -5.78 20.60 5.37
C GLN A 234 -5.22 20.06 4.06
N THR A 235 -4.46 18.95 4.08
CA THR A 235 -3.93 18.34 2.86
C THR A 235 -5.07 17.82 1.99
N TYR A 236 -5.97 17.00 2.54
CA TYR A 236 -7.05 16.41 1.76
C TYR A 236 -8.18 17.39 1.43
N ALA A 237 -8.29 18.51 2.14
CA ALA A 237 -9.19 19.61 1.78
C ALA A 237 -8.65 20.48 0.64
N ASN A 238 -7.37 20.37 0.28
CA ASN A 238 -6.73 21.19 -0.74
C ASN A 238 -6.97 20.63 -2.16
N PRO A 239 -7.67 21.33 -3.07
CA PRO A 239 -7.87 20.87 -4.44
C PRO A 239 -6.56 20.67 -5.22
N GLU A 240 -5.49 21.40 -4.89
CA GLU A 240 -4.19 21.28 -5.57
C GLU A 240 -3.55 19.90 -5.32
N PHE A 241 -3.87 19.25 -4.21
CA PHE A 241 -3.47 17.87 -3.94
C PHE A 241 -3.97 16.90 -5.03
N TYR A 242 -5.24 16.99 -5.38
CA TYR A 242 -5.86 16.12 -6.39
C TYR A 242 -5.44 16.48 -7.82
N LYS A 243 -5.25 17.77 -8.10
CA LYS A 243 -4.68 18.23 -9.37
C LYS A 243 -3.27 17.70 -9.57
N TRP A 244 -2.45 17.73 -8.51
CA TRP A 244 -1.10 17.17 -8.55
C TRP A 244 -1.12 15.68 -8.82
N LEU A 245 -1.97 14.89 -8.16
CA LEU A 245 -2.12 13.47 -8.48
C LEU A 245 -2.45 13.28 -9.98
N LEU A 246 -3.44 13.98 -10.49
CA LEU A 246 -3.88 13.87 -11.89
C LEU A 246 -2.83 14.33 -12.91
N SER A 247 -1.87 15.15 -12.52
CA SER A 247 -0.78 15.57 -13.41
C SER A 247 0.27 14.47 -13.65
N HIS A 248 0.18 13.34 -12.91
CA HIS A 248 1.11 12.23 -13.03
C HIS A 248 0.47 10.99 -13.65
N SER A 249 1.22 10.31 -14.50
CA SER A 249 0.87 9.02 -15.09
C SER A 249 2.14 8.19 -15.25
N ARG A 250 2.04 6.86 -15.11
CA ARG A 250 3.17 5.95 -15.33
C ARG A 250 3.64 5.95 -16.78
N LYS A 251 2.71 6.04 -17.74
CA LYS A 251 3.07 6.30 -19.14
C LYS A 251 3.38 7.78 -19.29
N LYS A 252 4.63 8.10 -19.63
CA LYS A 252 4.92 9.43 -20.18
C LYS A 252 4.02 9.62 -21.41
N ALA A 253 3.31 10.73 -21.46
CA ALA A 253 2.65 11.10 -22.71
C ALA A 253 3.69 10.99 -23.83
N SER A 254 3.42 10.14 -24.82
CA SER A 254 4.23 10.09 -26.04
C SER A 254 4.22 11.51 -26.62
N GLN A 255 5.40 12.14 -26.58
CA GLN A 255 5.63 13.43 -27.22
C GLN A 255 5.51 13.28 -28.72
#